data_0d2a06c329e568b56c3ed5ac0be7a442
#
_entry.id   0d2a06c329e568b56c3ed5ac0be7a442
#
_cell.length_a   1.000
_cell.length_b   1.000
_cell.length_c   1.000
_cell.angle_alpha   90.00
_cell.angle_beta   90.00
_cell.angle_gamma   90.00
#
_symmetry.space_group_name_H-M   'P 1'
#
loop_
_entity.id
_entity.type
_entity.pdbx_description
1 polymer ?
#
loop_
_entity_poly.entity_id
_entity_poly.type
_entity_poly.pdbx_seq_one_letter_code
_entity_poly.pdbx_strand_id
1 'polypeptide(L)'
;MKISKFAEVNNVSVDTIRHYMDLGLVIPEKKGSHYFFDEYCQKDIELILEYKWLGFSLNEIKELFLYKNLGKSLDYEKDTFYQSLFKVKYEKIVQEIKTLEERKDKLKEALHNLSIETEILSSILGVDLKVLHLFKCVKCNGNLILEDGIINKNQIIEGKLICNCGEEYAIISGVLTAGNSLKACEKTSLEDSISDYIHETDTAFLENVQRGGEWEKKKLMQLDLNEKILLDLGSGIGFFLRNIYEELPEECLYIAVDRDLNKLLLLKDVIERRNVKRNIVFICADFLNIPIQNYSIDIVIDQSGTSNYSFEHE
;
A
#
# COMPACT_ATOMS: atom_id res chain seq x y z
N MET A 1 4.92 -55.49 -2.73
CA MET A 1 3.59 -54.87 -2.99
C MET A 1 3.61 -54.20 -4.36
N LYS A 2 2.40 -53.80 -4.90
CA LYS A 2 2.29 -53.03 -6.17
C LYS A 2 2.54 -51.56 -5.93
N ILE A 3 2.94 -50.81 -6.99
CA ILE A 3 3.33 -49.36 -6.91
C ILE A 3 2.27 -48.47 -6.23
N SER A 4 0.99 -48.65 -6.55
CA SER A 4 -0.07 -47.82 -5.93
C SER A 4 -0.18 -48.03 -4.44
N LYS A 5 -0.05 -49.27 -3.96
CA LYS A 5 -0.07 -49.57 -2.53
C LYS A 5 1.21 -49.12 -1.82
N PHE A 6 2.36 -49.20 -2.51
CA PHE A 6 3.63 -48.71 -2.00
C PHE A 6 3.66 -47.21 -1.85
N ALA A 7 3.08 -46.48 -2.82
CA ALA A 7 2.93 -45.03 -2.76
C ALA A 7 2.00 -44.60 -1.61
N GLU A 8 0.85 -45.29 -1.47
CA GLU A 8 -0.11 -45.04 -0.40
C GLU A 8 0.50 -45.24 0.99
N VAL A 9 1.20 -46.36 1.23
CA VAL A 9 1.84 -46.67 2.53
C VAL A 9 2.87 -45.64 2.91
N ASN A 10 3.57 -45.07 1.94
CA ASN A 10 4.64 -44.09 2.18
C ASN A 10 4.17 -42.62 2.03
N ASN A 11 2.87 -42.41 1.86
CA ASN A 11 2.26 -41.09 1.71
C ASN A 11 2.91 -40.22 0.62
N VAL A 12 3.21 -40.84 -0.52
CA VAL A 12 3.78 -40.17 -1.71
C VAL A 12 2.97 -40.49 -2.95
N SER A 13 3.11 -39.70 -4.01
CA SER A 13 2.43 -39.99 -5.28
C SER A 13 3.09 -41.15 -6.02
N VAL A 14 2.31 -41.84 -6.87
CA VAL A 14 2.85 -42.86 -7.76
C VAL A 14 3.95 -42.30 -8.69
N ASP A 15 3.78 -41.04 -9.13
CA ASP A 15 4.76 -40.37 -9.99
C ASP A 15 6.06 -40.05 -9.23
N THR A 16 5.96 -39.74 -7.94
CA THR A 16 7.15 -39.62 -7.07
C THR A 16 7.93 -40.94 -7.00
N ILE A 17 7.21 -42.07 -6.83
CA ILE A 17 7.88 -43.40 -6.83
C ILE A 17 8.53 -43.66 -8.17
N ARG A 18 7.85 -43.38 -9.30
CA ARG A 18 8.44 -43.55 -10.64
C ARG A 18 9.70 -42.69 -10.79
N HIS A 19 9.68 -41.46 -10.34
CA HIS A 19 10.82 -40.57 -10.38
C HIS A 19 12.00 -41.11 -9.55
N TYR A 20 11.73 -41.67 -8.37
CA TYR A 20 12.79 -42.31 -7.57
C TYR A 20 13.35 -43.59 -8.23
N MET A 21 12.50 -44.34 -8.94
CA MET A 21 12.96 -45.48 -9.75
C MET A 21 13.84 -45.03 -10.92
N ASP A 22 13.45 -43.96 -11.62
CA ASP A 22 14.21 -43.40 -12.75
C ASP A 22 15.60 -42.88 -12.30
N LEU A 23 15.69 -42.37 -11.09
CA LEU A 23 16.94 -41.94 -10.46
C LEU A 23 17.79 -43.11 -9.91
N GLY A 24 17.22 -44.33 -9.91
CA GLY A 24 17.91 -45.52 -9.32
C GLY A 24 17.96 -45.51 -7.80
N LEU A 25 17.15 -44.72 -7.13
CA LEU A 25 17.04 -44.63 -5.68
C LEU A 25 16.19 -45.74 -5.07
N VAL A 26 15.18 -46.20 -5.78
CA VAL A 26 14.32 -47.35 -5.43
C VAL A 26 14.33 -48.33 -6.59
N ILE A 27 14.77 -49.56 -6.35
CA ILE A 27 14.93 -50.59 -7.39
C ILE A 27 14.05 -51.79 -7.09
N PRO A 28 12.76 -51.77 -7.57
CA PRO A 28 11.82 -52.86 -7.37
C PRO A 28 12.12 -54.04 -8.29
N GLU A 29 11.68 -55.24 -7.89
CA GLU A 29 11.71 -56.44 -8.74
C GLU A 29 10.68 -56.29 -9.86
N LYS A 30 11.09 -56.60 -11.11
CA LYS A 30 10.20 -56.62 -12.26
C LYS A 30 9.71 -58.04 -12.54
N LYS A 31 8.36 -58.29 -12.44
CA LYS A 31 7.75 -59.57 -12.76
C LYS A 31 6.76 -59.35 -13.92
N GLY A 32 7.15 -59.75 -15.14
CA GLY A 32 6.39 -59.47 -16.34
C GLY A 32 6.26 -57.97 -16.62
N SER A 33 5.04 -57.47 -16.71
CA SER A 33 4.73 -56.04 -16.93
C SER A 33 4.63 -55.23 -15.64
N HIS A 34 4.82 -55.84 -14.45
CA HIS A 34 4.56 -55.21 -13.17
C HIS A 34 5.80 -55.11 -12.30
N TYR A 35 5.88 -54.06 -11.52
CA TYR A 35 6.91 -53.83 -10.48
C TYR A 35 6.38 -54.27 -9.11
N PHE A 36 7.23 -54.96 -8.35
CA PHE A 36 6.96 -55.44 -6.99
C PHE A 36 7.99 -54.83 -6.03
N PHE A 37 7.49 -54.12 -5.05
CA PHE A 37 8.25 -53.43 -4.02
C PHE A 37 8.32 -54.32 -2.78
N ASP A 38 9.55 -54.66 -2.37
CA ASP A 38 9.88 -55.48 -1.23
C ASP A 38 10.27 -54.67 0.01
N GLU A 39 10.80 -55.30 1.04
CA GLU A 39 11.26 -54.66 2.27
C GLU A 39 12.49 -53.78 2.03
N TYR A 40 13.33 -54.10 1.02
CA TYR A 40 14.52 -53.28 0.69
C TYR A 40 14.04 -51.94 0.07
N CYS A 41 13.11 -52.02 -0.83
CA CYS A 41 12.47 -50.81 -1.37
C CYS A 41 11.82 -49.94 -0.27
N GLN A 42 11.24 -50.58 0.76
CA GLN A 42 10.66 -49.87 1.90
C GLN A 42 11.71 -49.13 2.70
N LYS A 43 12.83 -49.76 3.02
CA LYS A 43 13.96 -49.12 3.71
C LYS A 43 14.60 -48.00 2.87
N ASP A 44 14.67 -48.19 1.56
CA ASP A 44 15.23 -47.16 0.68
C ASP A 44 14.34 -45.93 0.62
N ILE A 45 13.02 -46.08 0.51
CA ILE A 45 12.11 -44.92 0.50
C ILE A 45 12.08 -44.18 1.85
N GLU A 46 12.10 -44.92 2.96
CA GLU A 46 12.19 -44.32 4.30
C GLU A 46 13.41 -43.44 4.44
N LEU A 47 14.57 -43.94 4.00
CA LEU A 47 15.83 -43.20 4.03
C LEU A 47 15.81 -41.98 3.07
N ILE A 48 15.19 -42.12 1.89
CA ILE A 48 15.04 -40.99 0.96
C ILE A 48 14.20 -39.90 1.60
N LEU A 49 13.08 -40.26 2.24
CA LEU A 49 12.20 -39.31 2.91
C LEU A 49 12.87 -38.64 4.10
N GLU A 50 13.64 -39.37 4.87
CA GLU A 50 14.46 -38.82 5.96
C GLU A 50 15.49 -37.80 5.43
N TYR A 51 16.24 -38.12 4.41
CA TYR A 51 17.23 -37.19 3.84
C TYR A 51 16.55 -35.96 3.21
N LYS A 52 15.39 -36.15 2.57
CA LYS A 52 14.58 -34.99 2.10
C LYS A 52 14.13 -34.08 3.24
N TRP A 53 13.71 -34.68 4.35
CA TRP A 53 13.33 -33.89 5.54
C TRP A 53 14.55 -33.14 6.12
N LEU A 54 15.74 -33.73 6.10
CA LEU A 54 17.00 -33.06 6.45
C LEU A 54 17.44 -32.00 5.44
N GLY A 55 16.68 -31.79 4.36
CA GLY A 55 16.94 -30.75 3.36
C GLY A 55 17.90 -31.16 2.25
N PHE A 56 18.23 -32.44 2.09
CA PHE A 56 19.02 -32.90 0.95
C PHE A 56 18.21 -32.86 -0.34
N SER A 57 18.84 -32.41 -1.42
CA SER A 57 18.31 -32.53 -2.78
C SER A 57 18.37 -33.96 -3.27
N LEU A 58 17.59 -34.32 -4.29
CA LEU A 58 17.64 -35.67 -4.86
C LEU A 58 19.01 -36.06 -5.43
N ASN A 59 19.77 -35.10 -5.94
CA ASN A 59 21.13 -35.33 -6.41
C ASN A 59 22.08 -35.68 -5.24
N GLU A 60 22.01 -34.95 -4.14
CA GLU A 60 22.75 -35.21 -2.92
C GLU A 60 22.34 -36.57 -2.33
N ILE A 61 21.05 -36.92 -2.33
CA ILE A 61 20.55 -38.24 -1.89
C ILE A 61 21.12 -39.36 -2.76
N LYS A 62 21.16 -39.14 -4.08
CA LYS A 62 21.77 -40.10 -4.99
C LYS A 62 23.25 -40.37 -4.67
N GLU A 63 23.97 -39.33 -4.33
CA GLU A 63 25.38 -39.44 -3.92
C GLU A 63 25.52 -40.21 -2.62
N LEU A 64 24.69 -39.93 -1.60
CA LEU A 64 24.66 -40.70 -0.36
C LEU A 64 24.32 -42.18 -0.60
N PHE A 65 23.42 -42.50 -1.53
CA PHE A 65 23.07 -43.85 -1.90
C PHE A 65 24.18 -44.57 -2.63
N LEU A 66 24.99 -43.88 -3.44
CA LEU A 66 26.18 -44.48 -4.04
C LEU A 66 27.19 -44.91 -2.96
N TYR A 67 27.46 -44.06 -1.96
CA TYR A 67 28.28 -44.43 -0.82
C TYR A 67 27.73 -45.63 -0.06
N LYS A 68 26.44 -45.65 0.26
CA LYS A 68 25.76 -46.76 0.91
C LYS A 68 25.88 -48.06 0.12
N ASN A 69 25.65 -48.01 -1.20
CA ASN A 69 25.56 -49.21 -2.03
C ASN A 69 26.95 -49.79 -2.42
N LEU A 70 27.91 -48.91 -2.71
CA LEU A 70 29.30 -49.34 -3.07
C LEU A 70 30.13 -49.59 -1.84
N GLY A 71 29.83 -48.94 -0.72
CA GLY A 71 30.55 -49.09 0.55
C GLY A 71 30.03 -50.18 1.49
N LYS A 72 29.10 -51.07 1.04
CA LYS A 72 28.45 -52.07 1.91
C LYS A 72 29.39 -52.98 2.72
N SER A 73 30.62 -53.16 2.28
CA SER A 73 31.65 -53.93 2.99
C SER A 73 32.64 -53.07 3.79
N LEU A 74 32.45 -51.75 3.80
CA LEU A 74 33.26 -50.77 4.51
C LEU A 74 32.37 -49.98 5.47
N ASP A 75 32.94 -49.47 6.56
CA ASP A 75 32.25 -48.54 7.47
C ASP A 75 32.10 -47.15 6.80
N TYR A 76 31.36 -47.09 5.68
CA TYR A 76 31.21 -45.88 4.84
C TYR A 76 30.69 -44.67 5.65
N GLU A 77 29.91 -44.91 6.73
CA GLU A 77 29.44 -43.88 7.63
C GLU A 77 30.57 -43.18 8.40
N LYS A 78 31.73 -43.86 8.53
CA LYS A 78 32.95 -43.29 9.12
C LYS A 78 33.83 -42.59 8.10
N ASP A 79 33.48 -42.66 6.82
CA ASP A 79 34.22 -41.97 5.77
C ASP A 79 34.13 -40.47 5.94
N THR A 80 35.26 -39.79 5.84
CA THR A 80 35.35 -38.35 6.07
C THR A 80 34.59 -37.55 5.04
N PHE A 81 34.50 -38.02 3.80
CA PHE A 81 33.74 -37.35 2.74
C PHE A 81 32.24 -37.52 2.96
N TYR A 82 31.78 -38.75 3.29
CA TYR A 82 30.37 -38.99 3.62
C TYR A 82 29.90 -38.07 4.76
N GLN A 83 30.66 -38.02 5.84
CA GLN A 83 30.37 -37.13 6.97
C GLN A 83 30.42 -35.66 6.58
N SER A 84 31.29 -35.28 5.63
CA SER A 84 31.36 -33.88 5.18
C SER A 84 30.07 -33.41 4.49
N LEU A 85 29.33 -34.29 3.79
CA LEU A 85 28.05 -33.96 3.17
C LEU A 85 27.04 -33.52 4.21
N PHE A 86 26.96 -34.20 5.36
CA PHE A 86 26.10 -33.81 6.47
C PHE A 86 26.55 -32.51 7.15
N LYS A 87 27.88 -32.34 7.32
CA LYS A 87 28.45 -31.13 7.90
C LYS A 87 28.09 -29.88 7.06
N VAL A 88 28.31 -29.94 5.76
CA VAL A 88 27.99 -28.86 4.84
C VAL A 88 26.50 -28.54 4.90
N LYS A 89 25.65 -29.57 4.95
CA LYS A 89 24.19 -29.35 5.07
C LYS A 89 23.83 -28.70 6.39
N TYR A 90 24.39 -29.16 7.49
CA TYR A 90 24.17 -28.56 8.82
C TYR A 90 24.62 -27.10 8.88
N GLU A 91 25.82 -26.79 8.38
CA GLU A 91 26.34 -25.42 8.34
C GLU A 91 25.46 -24.48 7.51
N LYS A 92 24.94 -24.98 6.37
CA LYS A 92 23.98 -24.22 5.55
C LYS A 92 22.71 -23.91 6.30
N ILE A 93 22.12 -24.87 7.00
CA ILE A 93 20.91 -24.67 7.81
C ILE A 93 21.18 -23.68 8.95
N VAL A 94 22.31 -23.79 9.64
CA VAL A 94 22.72 -22.85 10.69
C VAL A 94 22.81 -21.42 10.13
N GLN A 95 23.39 -21.26 8.95
CA GLN A 95 23.48 -19.95 8.30
C GLN A 95 22.11 -19.39 7.88
N GLU A 96 21.22 -20.25 7.39
CA GLU A 96 19.83 -19.88 7.06
C GLU A 96 19.06 -19.43 8.31
N ILE A 97 19.19 -20.17 9.43
CA ILE A 97 18.59 -19.79 10.72
C ILE A 97 19.08 -18.41 11.15
N LYS A 98 20.39 -18.18 11.13
CA LYS A 98 20.98 -16.88 11.50
C LYS A 98 20.41 -15.75 10.64
N THR A 99 20.33 -15.96 9.33
CA THR A 99 19.76 -14.96 8.41
C THR A 99 18.29 -14.67 8.70
N LEU A 100 17.51 -15.71 9.04
CA LEU A 100 16.10 -15.55 9.39
C LEU A 100 15.92 -14.82 10.74
N GLU A 101 16.79 -15.07 11.71
CA GLU A 101 16.81 -14.35 12.99
C GLU A 101 17.10 -12.86 12.77
N GLU A 102 18.12 -12.52 11.98
CA GLU A 102 18.43 -11.13 11.63
C GLU A 102 17.25 -10.42 10.92
N ARG A 103 16.57 -11.11 10.00
CA ARG A 103 15.37 -10.59 9.33
C ARG A 103 14.22 -10.39 10.31
N LYS A 104 13.99 -11.35 11.20
CA LYS A 104 12.95 -11.26 12.24
C LYS A 104 13.19 -10.03 13.13
N ASP A 105 14.44 -9.81 13.56
CA ASP A 105 14.76 -8.69 14.43
C ASP A 105 14.57 -7.34 13.72
N LYS A 106 14.98 -7.22 12.45
CA LYS A 106 14.70 -6.03 11.63
C LYS A 106 13.19 -5.77 11.45
N LEU A 107 12.40 -6.82 11.20
CA LEU A 107 10.95 -6.68 11.11
C LEU A 107 10.32 -6.25 12.43
N LYS A 108 10.82 -6.76 13.55
CA LYS A 108 10.37 -6.35 14.89
C LYS A 108 10.68 -4.89 15.17
N GLU A 109 11.86 -4.41 14.79
CA GLU A 109 12.24 -3.00 14.88
C GLU A 109 11.34 -2.12 14.00
N ALA A 110 11.10 -2.53 12.76
CA ALA A 110 10.19 -1.83 11.85
C ALA A 110 8.77 -1.73 12.42
N LEU A 111 8.22 -2.82 12.97
CA LEU A 111 6.91 -2.84 13.62
C LEU A 111 6.87 -1.91 14.84
N HIS A 112 7.93 -1.89 15.65
CA HIS A 112 8.03 -0.97 16.79
C HIS A 112 8.00 0.49 16.32
N ASN A 113 8.75 0.83 15.28
CA ASN A 113 8.78 2.19 14.72
C ASN A 113 7.43 2.61 14.13
N LEU A 114 6.66 1.69 13.57
CA LEU A 114 5.29 1.96 13.08
C LEU A 114 4.28 2.17 14.22
N SER A 115 4.54 1.60 15.39
CA SER A 115 3.64 1.70 16.56
C SER A 115 3.97 2.88 17.49
N ILE A 116 5.02 3.66 17.22
CA ILE A 116 5.31 4.87 17.98
C ILE A 116 4.28 5.93 17.55
N GLU A 117 3.27 6.15 18.39
CA GLU A 117 2.41 7.32 18.30
C GLU A 117 3.28 8.56 18.57
N THR A 118 3.60 9.31 17.52
CA THR A 118 4.14 10.67 17.68
C THR A 118 3.08 11.51 18.36
N GLU A 119 3.42 12.21 19.46
CA GLU A 119 2.56 13.25 20.03
C GLU A 119 2.28 14.29 18.93
N ILE A 120 1.09 14.21 18.35
CA ILE A 120 0.69 15.05 17.25
C ILE A 120 0.30 16.40 17.82
N LEU A 121 1.12 17.40 17.63
CA LEU A 121 0.75 18.81 17.76
C LEU A 121 -0.22 19.13 16.61
N SER A 122 -1.49 18.76 16.77
CA SER A 122 -2.51 19.03 15.76
C SER A 122 -2.64 20.53 15.52
N SER A 123 -2.37 20.97 14.31
CA SER A 123 -2.66 22.34 13.88
C SER A 123 -4.07 22.41 13.34
N ILE A 124 -4.91 23.24 13.91
CA ILE A 124 -6.26 23.45 13.39
C ILE A 124 -6.13 24.27 12.09
N LEU A 125 -6.66 23.71 11.00
CA LEU A 125 -6.81 24.38 9.71
C LEU A 125 -8.23 24.89 9.56
N GLY A 126 -8.38 26.08 8.99
CA GLY A 126 -9.64 26.71 8.66
C GLY A 126 -9.48 27.61 7.45
N VAL A 127 -10.42 28.48 7.23
CA VAL A 127 -10.29 29.53 6.21
C VAL A 127 -9.53 30.71 6.80
N ASP A 128 -8.31 30.96 6.32
CA ASP A 128 -7.50 32.08 6.81
C ASP A 128 -8.15 33.43 6.45
N LEU A 129 -8.21 34.35 7.40
CA LEU A 129 -8.75 35.68 7.18
C LEU A 129 -8.07 36.43 6.03
N LYS A 130 -6.78 36.17 5.79
CA LYS A 130 -5.99 36.79 4.71
C LYS A 130 -6.51 36.44 3.33
N VAL A 131 -7.15 35.27 3.14
CA VAL A 131 -7.62 34.80 1.84
C VAL A 131 -9.08 35.13 1.55
N LEU A 132 -9.81 35.77 2.49
CA LEU A 132 -11.21 36.12 2.30
C LEU A 132 -11.47 36.98 1.05
N HIS A 133 -10.50 37.83 0.67
CA HIS A 133 -10.60 38.68 -0.50
C HIS A 133 -10.64 37.89 -1.82
N LEU A 134 -10.18 36.64 -1.83
CA LEU A 134 -10.23 35.75 -2.99
C LEU A 134 -11.62 35.17 -3.22
N PHE A 135 -12.49 35.17 -2.21
CA PHE A 135 -13.80 34.56 -2.35
C PHE A 135 -14.80 35.53 -2.96
N LYS A 136 -15.58 35.02 -3.90
CA LYS A 136 -16.61 35.74 -4.62
C LYS A 136 -17.91 34.96 -4.71
N CYS A 137 -19.00 35.66 -4.70
CA CYS A 137 -20.33 35.09 -4.89
C CYS A 137 -20.44 34.45 -6.28
N VAL A 138 -20.79 33.16 -6.36
CA VAL A 138 -20.99 32.47 -7.65
C VAL A 138 -22.12 33.02 -8.47
N LYS A 139 -23.13 33.69 -7.84
CA LYS A 139 -24.30 34.23 -8.50
C LYS A 139 -24.09 35.61 -9.12
N CYS A 140 -23.40 36.50 -8.40
CA CYS A 140 -23.29 37.91 -8.82
C CYS A 140 -21.84 38.43 -8.88
N ASN A 141 -20.86 37.58 -8.57
CA ASN A 141 -19.45 37.92 -8.48
C ASN A 141 -19.11 39.02 -7.45
N GLY A 142 -20.04 39.30 -6.53
CA GLY A 142 -19.86 40.26 -5.44
C GLY A 142 -18.94 39.72 -4.34
N ASN A 143 -18.43 40.65 -3.50
CA ASN A 143 -17.59 40.26 -2.35
C ASN A 143 -18.43 39.48 -1.33
N LEU A 144 -17.78 38.53 -0.68
CA LEU A 144 -18.32 37.80 0.46
C LEU A 144 -17.80 38.47 1.75
N ILE A 145 -18.70 38.66 2.70
CA ILE A 145 -18.42 39.30 3.98
C ILE A 145 -18.71 38.30 5.09
N LEU A 146 -17.78 38.17 6.04
CA LEU A 146 -18.01 37.35 7.22
C LEU A 146 -19.05 38.01 8.11
N GLU A 147 -20.19 37.35 8.32
CA GLU A 147 -21.28 37.82 9.17
C GLU A 147 -21.09 37.33 10.60
N ASP A 148 -20.76 36.04 10.76
CA ASP A 148 -20.57 35.38 12.04
C ASP A 148 -19.54 34.29 11.92
N GLY A 149 -18.80 33.98 12.99
CA GLY A 149 -17.83 32.91 12.96
C GLY A 149 -17.00 32.69 14.23
N ILE A 150 -16.55 31.44 14.39
CA ILE A 150 -15.59 31.02 15.40
C ILE A 150 -14.21 31.08 14.76
N ILE A 151 -13.36 31.95 15.27
CA ILE A 151 -12.00 32.18 14.76
C ILE A 151 -10.97 31.65 15.75
N ASN A 152 -10.02 30.84 15.28
CA ASN A 152 -8.88 30.38 16.04
C ASN A 152 -7.59 30.71 15.27
N LYS A 153 -6.69 31.52 15.87
CA LYS A 153 -5.39 31.91 15.26
C LYS A 153 -5.50 32.36 13.80
N ASN A 154 -6.40 33.30 13.51
CA ASN A 154 -6.72 33.81 12.17
C ASN A 154 -7.39 32.82 11.20
N GLN A 155 -7.77 31.63 11.66
CA GLN A 155 -8.47 30.63 10.89
C GLN A 155 -9.94 30.61 11.30
N ILE A 156 -10.87 30.77 10.35
CA ILE A 156 -12.31 30.61 10.58
C ILE A 156 -12.61 29.12 10.56
N ILE A 157 -13.09 28.60 11.67
CA ILE A 157 -13.43 27.18 11.82
C ILE A 157 -14.90 26.93 11.55
N GLU A 158 -15.75 27.75 12.13
CA GLU A 158 -17.20 27.79 11.85
C GLU A 158 -17.55 29.20 11.46
N GLY A 159 -18.48 29.37 10.52
CA GLY A 159 -18.87 30.70 10.15
C GLY A 159 -19.82 30.78 8.95
N LYS A 160 -20.18 31.99 8.63
CA LYS A 160 -21.08 32.31 7.52
C LYS A 160 -20.57 33.51 6.76
N LEU A 161 -20.35 33.32 5.46
CA LEU A 161 -20.05 34.38 4.54
C LEU A 161 -21.33 34.75 3.80
N ILE A 162 -21.62 36.05 3.71
CA ILE A 162 -22.81 36.57 3.01
C ILE A 162 -22.41 37.48 1.87
N CYS A 163 -23.24 37.45 0.81
CA CYS A 163 -23.16 38.37 -0.30
C CYS A 163 -24.29 39.40 -0.23
N ASN A 164 -24.03 40.62 -0.68
CA ASN A 164 -25.05 41.64 -0.77
C ASN A 164 -26.27 41.23 -1.63
N CYS A 165 -26.15 40.22 -2.50
CA CYS A 165 -27.27 39.69 -3.26
C CYS A 165 -28.15 38.68 -2.50
N GLY A 166 -27.82 38.38 -1.24
CA GLY A 166 -28.51 37.43 -0.38
C GLY A 166 -28.06 35.99 -0.45
N GLU A 167 -27.02 35.67 -1.25
CA GLU A 167 -26.41 34.33 -1.23
C GLU A 167 -25.56 34.13 0.03
N GLU A 168 -25.61 32.94 0.60
CA GLU A 168 -24.93 32.56 1.83
C GLU A 168 -24.00 31.36 1.59
N TYR A 169 -22.85 31.36 2.25
CA TYR A 169 -21.81 30.33 2.19
C TYR A 169 -21.43 29.97 3.61
N ALA A 170 -21.61 28.69 3.99
CA ALA A 170 -21.23 28.24 5.32
C ALA A 170 -19.73 27.82 5.34
N ILE A 171 -19.09 28.06 6.48
CA ILE A 171 -17.81 27.46 6.81
C ILE A 171 -18.07 26.43 7.89
N ILE A 172 -17.84 25.15 7.59
CA ILE A 172 -18.13 24.01 8.47
C ILE A 172 -16.81 23.30 8.75
N SER A 173 -16.41 23.26 10.02
CA SER A 173 -15.15 22.66 10.45
C SER A 173 -13.95 23.12 9.60
N GLY A 174 -13.90 24.40 9.23
CA GLY A 174 -12.85 25.02 8.44
C GLY A 174 -12.92 24.79 6.93
N VAL A 175 -13.98 24.20 6.40
CA VAL A 175 -14.25 24.01 4.98
C VAL A 175 -15.30 25.01 4.51
N LEU A 176 -14.97 25.82 3.50
CA LEU A 176 -15.96 26.70 2.86
C LEU A 176 -16.90 25.87 1.99
N THR A 177 -18.23 26.05 2.14
CA THR A 177 -19.23 25.32 1.36
C THR A 177 -20.00 26.24 0.43
N ALA A 178 -20.12 25.85 -0.85
CA ALA A 178 -20.91 26.56 -1.85
C ALA A 178 -22.01 25.64 -2.40
N GLY A 179 -23.29 26.09 -2.24
CA GLY A 179 -24.45 25.34 -2.71
C GLY A 179 -25.06 24.38 -1.69
N ASN A 180 -26.21 23.79 -2.04
CA ASN A 180 -27.02 22.91 -1.18
C ASN A 180 -26.49 21.46 -1.12
N SER A 181 -25.25 21.20 -1.43
CA SER A 181 -24.67 19.84 -1.57
C SER A 181 -24.30 19.17 -0.24
N LEU A 182 -24.96 19.51 0.86
CA LEU A 182 -24.76 18.86 2.15
C LEU A 182 -25.49 17.50 2.17
N LYS A 183 -25.00 16.50 1.47
CA LYS A 183 -25.32 15.11 1.80
C LYS A 183 -24.48 14.75 3.01
N ALA A 184 -25.10 14.75 4.19
CA ALA A 184 -24.53 14.14 5.38
C ALA A 184 -24.36 12.65 5.11
N CYS A 185 -23.12 12.19 4.93
CA CYS A 185 -22.78 10.78 4.88
C CYS A 185 -22.21 10.37 6.25
N GLU A 186 -22.32 9.09 6.58
CA GLU A 186 -21.80 8.53 7.82
C GLU A 186 -20.27 8.74 7.92
N LYS A 187 -19.78 8.99 9.14
CA LYS A 187 -18.34 9.16 9.39
C LYS A 187 -17.61 7.84 9.15
N THR A 188 -16.96 7.73 8.01
CA THR A 188 -16.01 6.65 7.73
C THR A 188 -14.60 7.09 8.19
N SER A 189 -13.78 6.18 8.71
CA SER A 189 -12.38 6.51 9.00
C SER A 189 -11.60 6.66 7.69
N LEU A 190 -10.54 7.45 7.69
CA LEU A 190 -9.69 7.58 6.50
C LEU A 190 -8.99 6.27 6.17
N GLU A 191 -8.58 5.53 7.19
CA GLU A 191 -7.86 4.26 7.05
C GLU A 191 -8.73 3.22 6.36
N ASP A 192 -10.01 3.12 6.77
CA ASP A 192 -10.97 2.26 6.11
C ASP A 192 -11.21 2.71 4.65
N SER A 193 -11.39 4.02 4.42
CA SER A 193 -11.63 4.56 3.08
C SER A 193 -10.46 4.35 2.11
N ILE A 194 -9.19 4.43 2.58
CA ILE A 194 -8.00 4.18 1.75
C ILE A 194 -7.83 2.68 1.52
N SER A 195 -8.00 1.87 2.57
CA SER A 195 -7.89 0.41 2.47
C SER A 195 -8.92 -0.14 1.48
N ASP A 196 -10.18 0.27 1.64
CA ASP A 196 -11.26 -0.14 0.74
C ASP A 196 -10.98 0.30 -0.69
N TYR A 197 -10.56 1.56 -0.90
CA TYR A 197 -10.19 2.05 -2.23
C TYR A 197 -9.08 1.23 -2.88
N ILE A 198 -8.02 0.86 -2.12
CA ILE A 198 -6.92 0.05 -2.65
C ILE A 198 -7.38 -1.39 -2.94
N HIS A 199 -8.23 -1.97 -2.10
CA HIS A 199 -8.69 -3.35 -2.27
C HIS A 199 -9.77 -3.51 -3.34
N GLU A 200 -10.62 -2.50 -3.54
CA GLU A 200 -11.73 -2.54 -4.48
C GLU A 200 -11.35 -2.03 -5.88
N THR A 201 -10.23 -1.32 -6.01
CA THR A 201 -9.80 -0.72 -7.27
C THR A 201 -8.81 -1.62 -8.01
N ASP A 202 -8.95 -1.69 -9.35
CA ASP A 202 -8.02 -2.45 -10.21
C ASP A 202 -6.57 -2.00 -10.03
N THR A 203 -5.67 -2.97 -9.85
CA THR A 203 -4.25 -2.72 -9.56
C THR A 203 -3.55 -1.93 -10.68
N ALA A 204 -3.88 -2.20 -11.96
CA ALA A 204 -3.26 -1.49 -13.07
C ALA A 204 -3.71 -0.02 -13.12
N PHE A 205 -4.96 0.27 -12.72
CA PHE A 205 -5.44 1.63 -12.57
C PHE A 205 -4.71 2.35 -11.42
N LEU A 206 -4.57 1.73 -10.26
CA LEU A 206 -3.82 2.30 -9.12
C LEU A 206 -2.37 2.61 -9.47
N GLU A 207 -1.68 1.71 -10.19
CA GLU A 207 -0.33 1.95 -10.68
C GLU A 207 -0.25 3.13 -11.64
N ASN A 208 -1.26 3.33 -12.50
CA ASN A 208 -1.32 4.48 -13.40
C ASN A 208 -1.55 5.79 -12.65
N VAL A 209 -2.45 5.80 -11.65
CA VAL A 209 -2.68 6.96 -10.76
C VAL A 209 -1.39 7.32 -10.02
N GLN A 210 -0.68 6.34 -9.48
CA GLN A 210 0.60 6.57 -8.80
C GLN A 210 1.66 7.15 -9.74
N ARG A 211 1.83 6.56 -10.93
CA ARG A 211 2.82 7.05 -11.92
C ARG A 211 2.48 8.46 -12.44
N GLY A 212 1.18 8.72 -12.68
CA GLY A 212 0.68 10.04 -13.06
C GLY A 212 0.98 11.08 -11.99
N GLY A 213 0.62 10.81 -10.75
CA GLY A 213 0.88 11.70 -9.60
C GLY A 213 2.36 12.01 -9.40
N GLU A 214 3.24 11.00 -9.52
CA GLU A 214 4.69 11.22 -9.45
C GLU A 214 5.22 12.08 -10.61
N TRP A 215 4.67 11.93 -11.81
CA TRP A 215 5.04 12.75 -12.95
C TRP A 215 4.57 14.20 -12.77
N GLU A 216 3.34 14.40 -12.35
CA GLU A 216 2.75 15.71 -12.07
C GLU A 216 3.52 16.44 -10.97
N LYS A 217 3.85 15.74 -9.87
CA LYS A 217 4.69 16.25 -8.79
C LYS A 217 6.02 16.76 -9.33
N LYS A 218 6.74 15.95 -10.11
CA LYS A 218 8.02 16.33 -10.70
C LYS A 218 7.91 17.58 -11.60
N LYS A 219 6.79 17.72 -12.32
CA LYS A 219 6.54 18.91 -13.17
C LYS A 219 6.23 20.13 -12.32
N LEU A 220 5.37 19.98 -11.30
CA LEU A 220 5.00 21.07 -10.41
C LEU A 220 6.22 21.61 -9.64
N MET A 221 7.08 20.73 -9.14
CA MET A 221 8.29 21.11 -8.38
C MET A 221 9.39 21.76 -9.24
N GLN A 222 9.26 21.77 -10.57
CA GLN A 222 10.14 22.55 -11.47
C GLN A 222 9.72 24.02 -11.61
N LEU A 223 8.51 24.37 -11.13
CA LEU A 223 7.98 25.73 -11.17
C LEU A 223 8.36 26.48 -9.90
N ASP A 224 8.47 27.80 -10.00
CA ASP A 224 8.55 28.65 -8.81
C ASP A 224 7.12 28.78 -8.22
N LEU A 225 6.91 28.16 -7.06
CA LEU A 225 5.64 28.14 -6.36
C LEU A 225 5.51 29.21 -5.27
N ASN A 226 6.54 30.01 -5.03
CA ASN A 226 6.46 31.08 -4.03
C ASN A 226 5.38 32.08 -4.41
N GLU A 227 4.52 32.43 -3.43
CA GLU A 227 3.39 33.35 -3.59
C GLU A 227 2.38 32.94 -4.69
N LYS A 228 2.40 31.67 -5.13
CA LYS A 228 1.47 31.14 -6.12
C LYS A 228 0.21 30.61 -5.49
N ILE A 229 -0.90 30.73 -6.23
CA ILE A 229 -2.21 30.18 -5.86
C ILE A 229 -2.49 28.97 -6.76
N LEU A 230 -2.52 27.80 -6.15
CA LEU A 230 -2.81 26.53 -6.78
C LEU A 230 -4.26 26.13 -6.53
N LEU A 231 -4.97 25.68 -7.55
CA LEU A 231 -6.31 25.14 -7.48
C LEU A 231 -6.31 23.68 -7.88
N ASP A 232 -6.68 22.81 -6.94
CA ASP A 232 -6.78 21.36 -7.16
C ASP A 232 -8.27 20.97 -7.31
N LEU A 233 -8.62 20.50 -8.50
CA LEU A 233 -9.99 20.13 -8.87
C LEU A 233 -10.25 18.66 -8.62
N GLY A 234 -11.22 18.34 -7.76
CA GLY A 234 -11.52 16.97 -7.38
C GLY A 234 -10.48 16.37 -6.45
N SER A 235 -10.05 17.15 -5.44
CA SER A 235 -9.02 16.75 -4.48
C SER A 235 -9.33 15.43 -3.77
N GLY A 236 -10.60 15.06 -3.61
CA GLY A 236 -11.03 13.85 -2.94
C GLY A 236 -10.44 13.73 -1.54
N ILE A 237 -9.86 12.56 -1.24
CA ILE A 237 -9.11 12.31 0.00
C ILE A 237 -7.64 12.76 -0.09
N GLY A 238 -7.28 13.51 -1.13
CA GLY A 238 -6.03 14.24 -1.27
C GLY A 238 -4.82 13.40 -1.64
N PHE A 239 -4.93 12.42 -2.51
CA PHE A 239 -3.77 11.64 -2.94
C PHE A 239 -2.62 12.51 -3.42
N PHE A 240 -2.92 13.51 -4.24
CA PHE A 240 -1.89 14.42 -4.77
C PHE A 240 -1.39 15.40 -3.70
N LEU A 241 -2.28 16.10 -3.00
CA LEU A 241 -1.88 17.04 -1.95
C LEU A 241 -1.01 16.38 -0.89
N ARG A 242 -1.37 15.18 -0.42
CA ARG A 242 -0.58 14.45 0.59
C ARG A 242 0.82 14.08 0.10
N ASN A 243 0.99 13.87 -1.21
CA ASN A 243 2.27 13.54 -1.82
C ASN A 243 3.20 14.75 -1.95
N ILE A 244 2.65 15.97 -2.11
CA ILE A 244 3.43 17.19 -2.31
C ILE A 244 3.48 18.11 -1.08
N TYR A 245 2.69 17.83 -0.05
CA TYR A 245 2.41 18.75 1.06
C TYR A 245 3.66 19.32 1.72
N GLU A 246 4.63 18.49 2.02
CA GLU A 246 5.85 18.91 2.73
C GLU A 246 6.78 19.76 1.85
N GLU A 247 6.66 19.66 0.54
CA GLU A 247 7.49 20.34 -0.46
C GLU A 247 6.89 21.69 -0.90
N LEU A 248 5.61 21.96 -0.56
CA LEU A 248 4.98 23.23 -0.86
C LEU A 248 5.69 24.36 -0.09
N PRO A 249 5.98 25.53 -0.71
CA PRO A 249 6.46 26.71 0.01
C PRO A 249 5.41 27.22 1.04
N GLU A 250 5.87 27.90 2.08
CA GLU A 250 4.97 28.47 3.10
C GLU A 250 4.05 29.56 2.55
N GLU A 251 4.55 30.32 1.60
CA GLU A 251 3.84 31.42 0.94
C GLU A 251 2.89 30.93 -0.18
N CYS A 252 3.01 29.68 -0.59
CA CYS A 252 2.12 29.08 -1.57
C CYS A 252 0.72 28.83 -0.96
N LEU A 253 -0.31 29.30 -1.62
CA LEU A 253 -1.70 28.96 -1.26
C LEU A 253 -2.19 27.78 -2.10
N TYR A 254 -2.59 26.71 -1.45
CA TYR A 254 -3.20 25.56 -2.11
C TYR A 254 -4.68 25.50 -1.80
N ILE A 255 -5.53 25.49 -2.81
CA ILE A 255 -6.98 25.44 -2.70
C ILE A 255 -7.46 24.07 -3.16
N ALA A 256 -7.89 23.25 -2.22
CA ALA A 256 -8.44 21.92 -2.47
C ALA A 256 -9.95 22.00 -2.66
N VAL A 257 -10.44 21.59 -3.83
CA VAL A 257 -11.87 21.63 -4.16
C VAL A 257 -12.39 20.22 -4.40
N ASP A 258 -13.48 19.88 -3.74
CA ASP A 258 -14.27 18.68 -4.02
C ASP A 258 -15.76 18.95 -3.70
N ARG A 259 -16.65 18.19 -4.33
CA ARG A 259 -18.09 18.28 -4.05
C ARG A 259 -18.52 17.51 -2.80
N ASP A 260 -17.65 16.61 -2.30
CA ASP A 260 -17.90 15.76 -1.14
C ASP A 260 -17.21 16.35 0.11
N LEU A 261 -18.04 16.95 0.98
CA LEU A 261 -17.56 17.54 2.22
C LEU A 261 -16.84 16.53 3.13
N ASN A 262 -17.28 15.26 3.16
CA ASN A 262 -16.67 14.26 4.03
C ASN A 262 -15.25 13.92 3.58
N LYS A 263 -15.01 13.81 2.26
CA LYS A 263 -13.66 13.60 1.72
C LYS A 263 -12.73 14.75 2.08
N LEU A 264 -13.20 15.99 1.98
CA LEU A 264 -12.41 17.16 2.37
C LEU A 264 -12.16 17.22 3.89
N LEU A 265 -13.12 16.84 4.72
CA LEU A 265 -12.92 16.75 6.17
C LEU A 265 -11.92 15.66 6.55
N LEU A 266 -11.96 14.50 5.88
CA LEU A 266 -10.98 13.43 6.05
C LEU A 266 -9.58 13.90 5.63
N LEU A 267 -9.47 14.54 4.46
CA LEU A 267 -8.21 15.11 3.98
C LEU A 267 -7.66 16.13 4.98
N LYS A 268 -8.49 17.05 5.44
CA LYS A 268 -8.14 18.08 6.41
C LYS A 268 -7.60 17.46 7.71
N ASP A 269 -8.26 16.45 8.26
CA ASP A 269 -7.82 15.74 9.48
C ASP A 269 -6.41 15.15 9.31
N VAL A 270 -6.12 14.55 8.16
CA VAL A 270 -4.77 14.03 7.84
C VAL A 270 -3.73 15.13 7.76
N ILE A 271 -4.08 16.26 7.13
CA ILE A 271 -3.16 17.38 6.98
C ILE A 271 -2.90 18.07 8.33
N GLU A 272 -3.90 18.18 9.19
CA GLU A 272 -3.77 18.76 10.53
C GLU A 272 -2.81 17.99 11.44
N ARG A 273 -2.62 16.69 11.18
CA ARG A 273 -1.68 15.83 11.91
C ARG A 273 -0.22 15.96 11.43
N ARG A 274 0.04 16.77 10.38
CA ARG A 274 1.40 16.99 9.89
C ARG A 274 2.16 17.99 10.74
N ASN A 275 3.44 17.76 10.95
CA ASN A 275 4.32 18.64 11.75
C ASN A 275 4.64 19.96 11.03
N VAL A 276 4.54 19.98 9.71
CA VAL A 276 4.82 21.14 8.87
C VAL A 276 3.51 21.85 8.56
N LYS A 277 3.45 23.18 8.65
CA LYS A 277 2.28 23.98 8.29
C LYS A 277 2.40 24.51 6.87
N ARG A 278 1.30 24.46 6.13
CA ARG A 278 1.15 25.03 4.79
C ARG A 278 -0.16 25.78 4.70
N ASN A 279 -0.23 26.74 3.78
CA ASN A 279 -1.45 27.53 3.54
C ASN A 279 -2.39 26.71 2.66
N ILE A 280 -3.32 25.99 3.29
CA ILE A 280 -4.32 25.18 2.59
C ILE A 280 -5.70 25.72 2.87
N VAL A 281 -6.53 25.83 1.83
CA VAL A 281 -7.95 26.14 1.92
C VAL A 281 -8.75 25.01 1.31
N PHE A 282 -9.80 24.60 2.01
CA PHE A 282 -10.72 23.56 1.55
C PHE A 282 -12.03 24.19 1.15
N ILE A 283 -12.49 23.86 -0.06
CA ILE A 283 -13.76 24.36 -0.61
C ILE A 283 -14.62 23.18 -1.08
N CYS A 284 -15.77 23.02 -0.46
CA CYS A 284 -16.79 22.08 -0.91
C CYS A 284 -17.69 22.76 -1.93
N ALA A 285 -17.47 22.47 -3.21
CA ALA A 285 -18.16 23.10 -4.32
C ALA A 285 -18.20 22.21 -5.58
N ASP A 286 -19.18 22.46 -6.44
CA ASP A 286 -19.16 21.99 -7.82
C ASP A 286 -18.09 22.76 -8.62
N PHE A 287 -17.37 22.08 -9.52
CA PHE A 287 -16.32 22.67 -10.36
C PHE A 287 -16.79 23.87 -11.19
N LEU A 288 -18.06 23.88 -11.58
CA LEU A 288 -18.66 24.98 -12.35
C LEU A 288 -19.01 26.20 -11.48
N ASN A 289 -19.01 26.05 -10.15
CA ASN A 289 -19.50 27.03 -9.20
C ASN A 289 -18.56 27.22 -8.01
N ILE A 290 -17.25 27.32 -8.26
CA ILE A 290 -16.25 27.58 -7.23
C ILE A 290 -16.31 29.06 -6.84
N PRO A 291 -16.50 29.40 -5.54
CA PRO A 291 -16.66 30.78 -5.09
C PRO A 291 -15.31 31.52 -4.99
N ILE A 292 -14.57 31.61 -6.10
CA ILE A 292 -13.25 32.23 -6.19
C ILE A 292 -13.27 33.36 -7.21
N GLN A 293 -12.47 34.39 -6.97
CA GLN A 293 -12.29 35.51 -7.86
C GLN A 293 -11.70 35.07 -9.21
N ASN A 294 -12.28 35.56 -10.31
CA ASN A 294 -11.76 35.33 -11.64
C ASN A 294 -10.31 35.84 -11.76
N TYR A 295 -9.48 35.09 -12.50
CA TYR A 295 -8.05 35.41 -12.75
C TYR A 295 -7.18 35.48 -11.51
N SER A 296 -7.55 34.83 -10.41
CA SER A 296 -6.74 34.78 -9.18
C SER A 296 -5.90 33.51 -9.05
N ILE A 297 -6.05 32.53 -9.91
CA ILE A 297 -5.36 31.25 -9.87
C ILE A 297 -4.18 31.26 -10.81
N ASP A 298 -3.00 30.87 -10.32
CA ASP A 298 -1.77 30.72 -11.11
C ASP A 298 -1.65 29.35 -11.78
N ILE A 299 -2.02 28.30 -11.06
CA ILE A 299 -1.86 26.90 -11.51
C ILE A 299 -3.12 26.11 -11.16
N VAL A 300 -3.63 25.36 -12.14
CA VAL A 300 -4.73 24.42 -11.95
C VAL A 300 -4.16 23.00 -12.01
N ILE A 301 -4.53 22.19 -11.02
CA ILE A 301 -4.20 20.77 -10.92
C ILE A 301 -5.52 20.00 -11.12
N ASP A 302 -5.51 19.03 -12.02
CA ASP A 302 -6.68 18.18 -12.30
C ASP A 302 -6.23 16.72 -12.45
N GLN A 303 -6.23 16.01 -11.34
CA GLN A 303 -5.91 14.59 -11.30
C GLN A 303 -7.20 13.76 -11.37
N SER A 304 -7.80 13.70 -12.55
CA SER A 304 -9.04 12.96 -12.86
C SER A 304 -10.34 13.58 -12.34
N GLY A 305 -10.33 14.79 -11.77
CA GLY A 305 -11.53 15.46 -11.28
C GLY A 305 -12.54 15.72 -12.38
N THR A 306 -12.11 16.36 -13.47
CA THR A 306 -12.98 16.69 -14.62
C THR A 306 -13.37 15.44 -15.42
N SER A 307 -12.50 14.44 -15.53
CA SER A 307 -12.82 13.16 -16.19
C SER A 307 -13.94 12.42 -15.47
N ASN A 308 -13.87 12.33 -14.15
CA ASN A 308 -14.90 11.69 -13.34
C ASN A 308 -16.24 12.44 -13.42
N TYR A 309 -16.18 13.78 -13.48
CA TYR A 309 -17.38 14.61 -13.65
C TYR A 309 -18.09 14.33 -14.99
N SER A 310 -17.35 14.17 -16.08
CA SER A 310 -17.90 13.87 -17.40
C SER A 310 -18.64 12.51 -17.40
N PHE A 311 -18.06 11.48 -16.78
CA PHE A 311 -18.67 10.15 -16.71
C PHE A 311 -19.97 10.11 -15.91
N GLU A 312 -20.16 11.00 -14.95
CA GLU A 312 -21.38 11.04 -14.13
C GLU A 312 -22.51 11.87 -14.74
N HIS A 313 -22.25 12.66 -15.78
CA HIS A 313 -23.20 13.62 -16.38
C HIS A 313 -23.45 13.36 -17.87
N GLU A 314 -22.92 12.25 -18.45
CA GLU A 314 -23.36 11.68 -19.72
C GLU A 314 -24.52 10.68 -19.51
#